data_a71fd2a2f71b6d4ba77cb4082360ac4d
#
_entry.id   a71fd2a2f71b6d4ba77cb4082360ac4d
#
_cell.length_a   1.000
_cell.length_b   1.000
_cell.length_c   1.000
_cell.angle_alpha   90.00
_cell.angle_beta   90.00
_cell.angle_gamma   90.00
#
_symmetry.space_group_name_H-M   'P 1'
#
loop_
_entity.id
_entity.type
_entity.pdbx_description
1 polymer ?
#
loop_
_entity_poly.entity_id
_entity_poly.type
_entity_poly.pdbx_seq_one_letter_code
_entity_poly.pdbx_strand_id
1 'polypeptide(L)'
;MARGAGCSTSTRSPRWHGGGCVQDPAPGVAARRGGARGDRRIRSQHAEHGPGLRLLAGRKDHYAADRAEGDRLLEIYPQLADLVQENRAFIIRAVTMAADLGISQFIDLGAGLPASPAVHQAARKVMPEARVAYVDTAPVVLSHARALLATRDGVTAAEADLRDPAAVLGHPHLRAVIDPARPVCIVLGAVLHFMDADAACAVTAGYVSLLAPGSYLIISCASFDDPELAKQLSAEYTPATWHNHPAEVVESFFGGLELAGPGLTEAQTWRPWLAEPVPCHRDGHVLAGVARLGDA
;
A
#
# COMPACT_ATOMS: atom_id res chain seq x y z
N MET A 1 68.51 15.62 15.67
CA MET A 1 69.18 14.67 16.59
C MET A 1 68.18 13.54 16.83
N ALA A 2 68.69 12.34 16.49
CA ALA A 2 68.46 10.99 17.02
C ALA A 2 67.03 10.43 16.83
N ARG A 3 66.77 9.50 15.88
CA ARG A 3 67.03 8.02 15.94
C ARG A 3 66.15 7.38 17.03
N GLY A 4 65.36 6.37 16.81
CA GLY A 4 65.52 5.15 16.07
C GLY A 4 64.29 4.27 16.19
N ALA A 5 64.28 3.30 15.30
CA ALA A 5 64.05 1.87 15.38
C ALA A 5 62.66 1.42 15.88
N GLY A 6 61.81 0.71 15.16
CA GLY A 6 62.05 -0.51 14.38
C GLY A 6 61.64 -1.73 15.20
N CYS A 7 60.51 -2.36 14.87
CA CYS A 7 60.37 -3.79 15.00
C CYS A 7 59.19 -4.33 14.20
N SER A 8 59.49 -5.16 13.23
CA SER A 8 58.60 -6.04 12.49
C SER A 8 58.38 -7.33 13.25
N THR A 9 57.13 -7.85 13.27
CA THR A 9 56.96 -9.31 13.41
C THR A 9 55.77 -9.76 12.55
N SER A 10 56.16 -10.50 11.55
CA SER A 10 55.43 -11.46 10.74
C SER A 10 54.91 -12.61 11.60
N THR A 11 53.65 -13.01 11.44
CA THR A 11 53.25 -14.38 11.71
C THR A 11 52.18 -14.86 10.74
N ARG A 12 52.55 -15.95 10.15
CA ARG A 12 51.98 -16.78 9.09
C ARG A 12 50.61 -17.37 9.41
N SER A 13 49.84 -17.55 8.33
CA SER A 13 48.68 -18.44 8.24
C SER A 13 49.04 -19.92 8.42
N PRO A 14 48.15 -20.77 8.91
CA PRO A 14 48.21 -22.20 8.61
C PRO A 14 47.17 -22.58 7.56
N ARG A 15 47.65 -23.25 6.52
CA ARG A 15 46.88 -24.05 5.58
C ARG A 15 46.44 -25.35 6.25
N TRP A 16 45.22 -25.80 5.96
CA TRP A 16 44.85 -27.19 6.17
C TRP A 16 44.56 -27.86 4.84
N HIS A 17 45.28 -28.94 4.58
CA HIS A 17 45.11 -29.87 3.47
C HIS A 17 44.17 -31.00 3.87
N GLY A 18 43.55 -31.53 2.87
CA GLY A 18 42.52 -32.50 2.75
C GLY A 18 42.78 -33.90 3.37
N GLY A 19 41.73 -34.66 3.35
CA GLY A 19 41.68 -36.08 3.63
C GLY A 19 40.25 -36.58 3.48
N GLY A 20 39.99 -37.19 2.34
CA GLY A 20 38.70 -37.85 2.08
C GLY A 20 38.57 -39.18 2.78
N CYS A 21 37.34 -39.63 3.04
CA CYS A 21 36.99 -41.04 3.10
C CYS A 21 35.58 -41.23 2.58
N VAL A 22 35.52 -41.97 1.51
CA VAL A 22 34.33 -42.58 0.91
C VAL A 22 33.93 -43.79 1.74
N GLN A 23 32.66 -43.94 2.08
CA GLN A 23 32.05 -45.23 2.36
C GLN A 23 30.58 -45.20 2.02
N ASP A 24 30.22 -45.94 1.00
CA ASP A 24 28.89 -46.46 0.63
C ASP A 24 28.70 -47.88 1.18
N PRO A 25 27.55 -48.52 0.94
CA PRO A 25 26.28 -48.49 1.67
C PRO A 25 25.84 -49.89 2.14
N ALA A 26 24.78 -49.99 2.87
CA ALA A 26 23.98 -51.24 2.91
C ALA A 26 22.56 -51.03 3.49
N PRO A 27 21.62 -51.96 3.31
CA PRO A 27 20.25 -51.62 2.86
C PRO A 27 19.13 -51.97 3.86
N GLY A 28 17.97 -51.35 3.60
CA GLY A 28 16.67 -52.02 3.82
C GLY A 28 16.10 -52.02 5.23
N VAL A 29 15.02 -51.28 5.46
CA VAL A 29 13.84 -51.75 6.18
C VAL A 29 12.57 -51.00 5.74
N ALA A 30 11.52 -51.77 5.66
CA ALA A 30 10.21 -51.58 5.05
C ALA A 30 9.37 -50.37 5.50
N ALA A 31 8.48 -50.03 4.60
CA ALA A 31 7.32 -49.13 4.71
C ALA A 31 6.50 -49.28 6.00
N ARG A 32 6.14 -48.15 6.61
CA ARG A 32 4.87 -47.99 7.30
C ARG A 32 4.17 -46.73 6.79
N ARG A 33 2.98 -46.96 6.26
CA ARG A 33 1.97 -45.97 5.91
C ARG A 33 1.45 -45.31 7.21
N GLY A 34 1.14 -44.04 7.15
CA GLY A 34 0.21 -43.43 8.09
C GLY A 34 0.62 -42.03 8.53
N GLY A 35 -0.12 -41.03 8.11
CA GLY A 35 -0.05 -39.70 8.69
C GLY A 35 -0.28 -38.62 7.67
N ALA A 36 -1.54 -38.34 7.35
CA ALA A 36 -1.97 -37.17 6.63
C ALA A 36 -1.48 -35.92 7.41
N ARG A 37 -0.38 -35.31 6.99
CA ARG A 37 -0.03 -33.96 7.38
C ARG A 37 -0.97 -33.05 6.61
N GLY A 38 -1.97 -32.54 7.33
CA GLY A 38 -2.82 -31.48 6.83
C GLY A 38 -1.95 -30.32 6.36
N ASP A 39 -1.94 -30.16 5.07
CA ASP A 39 -1.44 -28.96 4.38
C ASP A 39 -2.35 -27.80 4.84
N ARG A 40 -1.99 -27.17 5.96
CA ARG A 40 -2.49 -25.86 6.32
C ARG A 40 -1.85 -24.89 5.33
N ARG A 41 -2.36 -24.88 4.12
CA ARG A 41 -2.25 -23.68 3.27
C ARG A 41 -2.85 -22.56 4.09
N ILE A 42 -1.99 -21.73 4.64
CA ILE A 42 -2.34 -20.39 5.07
C ILE A 42 -2.88 -19.75 3.78
N ARG A 43 -4.20 -19.71 3.65
CA ARG A 43 -4.85 -18.86 2.67
C ARG A 43 -4.41 -17.46 3.09
N SER A 44 -3.43 -16.91 2.37
CA SER A 44 -3.13 -15.50 2.43
C SER A 44 -4.44 -14.81 2.06
N GLN A 45 -5.07 -14.16 3.04
CA GLN A 45 -6.22 -13.31 2.78
C GLN A 45 -5.65 -12.12 1.99
N HIS A 46 -5.74 -12.21 0.68
CA HIS A 46 -5.43 -11.10 -0.20
C HIS A 46 -6.50 -10.04 0.06
N ALA A 47 -6.08 -8.88 0.51
CA ALA A 47 -6.93 -7.70 0.54
C ALA A 47 -7.18 -7.26 -0.92
N GLU A 48 -8.08 -7.98 -1.59
CA GLU A 48 -8.62 -7.53 -2.86
C GLU A 48 -9.58 -6.39 -2.54
N HIS A 49 -9.37 -5.21 -3.09
CA HIS A 49 -10.40 -4.17 -3.09
C HIS A 49 -11.62 -4.75 -3.78
N GLY A 50 -12.65 -5.03 -2.99
CA GLY A 50 -13.81 -5.76 -3.47
C GLY A 50 -14.50 -5.04 -4.61
N PRO A 51 -15.03 -5.82 -5.49
CA PRO A 51 -15.77 -5.36 -6.66
C PRO A 51 -16.93 -4.43 -6.31
N GLY A 52 -17.57 -4.58 -5.16
CA GLY A 52 -18.72 -3.77 -4.71
C GLY A 52 -18.43 -2.27 -4.58
N LEU A 53 -17.23 -1.89 -4.11
CA LEU A 53 -16.83 -0.48 -4.02
C LEU A 53 -16.66 0.20 -5.40
N ARG A 54 -16.61 -0.55 -6.48
CA ARG A 54 -16.49 -0.05 -7.86
C ARG A 54 -17.79 0.55 -8.38
N LEU A 55 -18.92 -0.03 -8.02
CA LEU A 55 -20.23 0.51 -8.34
C LEU A 55 -20.39 1.90 -7.72
N LEU A 56 -19.92 2.05 -6.48
CA LEU A 56 -20.01 3.27 -5.71
C LEU A 56 -19.16 4.41 -6.31
N ALA A 57 -18.13 4.08 -7.06
CA ALA A 57 -17.31 5.05 -7.79
C ALA A 57 -17.93 5.50 -9.14
N GLY A 58 -19.18 5.14 -9.45
CA GLY A 58 -19.90 5.58 -10.64
C GLY A 58 -19.44 4.95 -11.96
N ARG A 59 -18.88 3.72 -11.93
CA ARG A 59 -18.31 3.05 -13.11
C ARG A 59 -19.26 2.04 -13.75
N LYS A 60 -19.08 1.82 -15.08
CA LYS A 60 -19.87 0.89 -15.89
C LYS A 60 -19.26 -0.51 -16.03
N ASP A 61 -17.98 -0.71 -15.61
CA ASP A 61 -17.20 -1.93 -15.85
C ASP A 61 -17.14 -2.79 -14.58
N HIS A 62 -18.28 -3.38 -14.21
CA HIS A 62 -18.43 -4.25 -13.04
C HIS A 62 -19.15 -5.54 -13.39
N TYR A 63 -18.75 -6.64 -12.79
CA TYR A 63 -19.43 -7.92 -12.92
C TYR A 63 -20.74 -7.92 -12.13
N ALA A 64 -21.66 -8.85 -12.47
CA ALA A 64 -22.97 -8.90 -11.80
C ALA A 64 -22.87 -9.16 -10.29
N ALA A 65 -21.86 -9.95 -9.85
CA ALA A 65 -21.60 -10.20 -8.44
C ALA A 65 -21.16 -8.93 -7.69
N ASP A 66 -20.37 -8.08 -8.33
CA ASP A 66 -19.87 -6.82 -7.80
C ASP A 66 -21.01 -5.84 -7.55
N ARG A 67 -21.99 -5.83 -8.48
CA ARG A 67 -23.19 -4.99 -8.34
C ARG A 67 -24.02 -5.42 -7.13
N ALA A 68 -24.28 -6.72 -7.02
CA ALA A 68 -25.09 -7.25 -5.93
C ALA A 68 -24.48 -6.95 -4.55
N GLU A 69 -23.13 -7.00 -4.43
CA GLU A 69 -22.44 -6.63 -3.20
C GLU A 69 -22.54 -5.12 -2.94
N GLY A 70 -22.28 -4.28 -3.95
CA GLY A 70 -22.39 -2.84 -3.84
C GLY A 70 -23.81 -2.39 -3.48
N ASP A 71 -24.84 -3.01 -4.10
CA ASP A 71 -26.24 -2.72 -3.80
C ASP A 71 -26.58 -3.04 -2.33
N ARG A 72 -26.12 -4.20 -1.81
CA ARG A 72 -26.32 -4.54 -0.39
C ARG A 72 -25.62 -3.59 0.57
N LEU A 73 -24.38 -3.16 0.27
CA LEU A 73 -23.69 -2.16 1.08
C LEU A 73 -24.42 -0.81 1.08
N LEU A 74 -24.99 -0.41 -0.06
CA LEU A 74 -25.81 0.80 -0.16
C LEU A 74 -27.18 0.69 0.54
N GLU A 75 -27.76 -0.50 0.66
CA GLU A 75 -28.94 -0.74 1.48
C GLU A 75 -28.65 -0.50 2.97
N ILE A 76 -27.44 -0.86 3.44
CA ILE A 76 -27.00 -0.65 4.83
C ILE A 76 -26.62 0.82 5.06
N TYR A 77 -25.83 1.39 4.16
CA TYR A 77 -25.34 2.76 4.28
C TYR A 77 -25.37 3.49 2.92
N PRO A 78 -26.47 4.17 2.59
CA PRO A 78 -26.66 4.85 1.29
C PRO A 78 -25.57 5.88 0.96
N GLN A 79 -24.98 6.52 1.97
CA GLN A 79 -23.92 7.53 1.82
C GLN A 79 -22.54 6.94 1.50
N LEU A 80 -22.39 5.62 1.45
CA LEU A 80 -21.11 4.97 1.14
C LEU A 80 -20.55 5.39 -0.23
N ALA A 81 -21.42 5.66 -1.20
CA ALA A 81 -21.02 6.15 -2.52
C ALA A 81 -20.32 7.51 -2.44
N ASP A 82 -20.81 8.41 -1.59
CA ASP A 82 -20.22 9.73 -1.40
C ASP A 82 -18.86 9.62 -0.72
N LEU A 83 -18.71 8.73 0.29
CA LEU A 83 -17.41 8.49 0.93
C LEU A 83 -16.34 8.00 -0.07
N VAL A 84 -16.73 7.13 -1.01
CA VAL A 84 -15.82 6.65 -2.06
C VAL A 84 -15.39 7.79 -2.99
N GLN A 85 -16.33 8.69 -3.35
CA GLN A 85 -16.04 9.85 -4.19
C GLN A 85 -15.14 10.87 -3.46
N GLU A 86 -15.42 11.13 -2.19
CA GLU A 86 -14.62 12.01 -1.33
C GLU A 86 -13.19 11.52 -1.17
N ASN A 87 -13.03 10.21 -0.91
CA ASN A 87 -11.72 9.56 -0.89
C ASN A 87 -10.97 9.79 -2.20
N ARG A 88 -11.64 9.59 -3.32
CA ARG A 88 -11.04 9.79 -4.63
C ARG A 88 -10.61 11.23 -4.85
N ALA A 89 -11.48 12.17 -4.52
CA ALA A 89 -11.19 13.59 -4.64
C ALA A 89 -10.01 14.01 -3.74
N PHE A 90 -9.93 13.47 -2.52
CA PHE A 90 -8.78 13.67 -1.62
C PHE A 90 -7.48 13.18 -2.25
N ILE A 91 -7.43 11.91 -2.71
CA ILE A 91 -6.22 11.33 -3.32
C ILE A 91 -5.72 12.22 -4.47
N ILE A 92 -6.63 12.69 -5.33
CA ILE A 92 -6.26 13.56 -6.45
C ILE A 92 -5.68 14.90 -5.97
N ARG A 93 -6.26 15.52 -4.92
CA ARG A 93 -5.73 16.75 -4.33
C ARG A 93 -4.36 16.55 -3.71
N ALA A 94 -4.21 15.48 -2.92
CA ALA A 94 -2.97 15.16 -2.23
C ALA A 94 -1.82 14.84 -3.20
N VAL A 95 -2.10 14.03 -4.24
CA VAL A 95 -1.13 13.72 -5.30
C VAL A 95 -0.74 14.98 -6.09
N THR A 96 -1.71 15.84 -6.42
CA THR A 96 -1.43 17.10 -7.12
C THR A 96 -0.56 18.00 -6.26
N MET A 97 -0.85 18.14 -4.96
CA MET A 97 -0.03 18.88 -4.02
C MET A 97 1.40 18.33 -3.93
N ALA A 98 1.57 17.02 -3.80
CA ALA A 98 2.90 16.41 -3.73
C ALA A 98 3.70 16.66 -5.01
N ALA A 99 3.04 16.59 -6.18
CA ALA A 99 3.65 16.92 -7.46
C ALA A 99 4.06 18.42 -7.54
N ASP A 100 3.22 19.34 -7.03
CA ASP A 100 3.52 20.77 -6.97
C ASP A 100 4.70 21.10 -6.05
N LEU A 101 4.91 20.27 -5.02
CA LEU A 101 6.06 20.32 -4.12
C LEU A 101 7.32 19.63 -4.69
N GLY A 102 7.30 19.20 -5.96
CA GLY A 102 8.46 18.67 -6.67
C GLY A 102 8.60 17.16 -6.63
N ILE A 103 7.62 16.42 -6.08
CA ILE A 103 7.64 14.95 -6.15
C ILE A 103 7.34 14.48 -7.57
N SER A 104 8.28 13.74 -8.13
CA SER A 104 8.18 13.20 -9.49
C SER A 104 7.96 11.68 -9.53
N GLN A 105 7.86 11.02 -8.38
CA GLN A 105 7.71 9.58 -8.26
C GLN A 105 6.58 9.22 -7.30
N PHE A 106 5.68 8.33 -7.72
CA PHE A 106 4.51 7.92 -6.95
C PHE A 106 4.36 6.41 -6.98
N ILE A 107 3.99 5.82 -5.84
CA ILE A 107 3.61 4.41 -5.74
C ILE A 107 2.21 4.37 -5.15
N ASP A 108 1.26 3.83 -5.91
CA ASP A 108 -0.14 3.64 -5.50
C ASP A 108 -0.31 2.19 -5.02
N LEU A 109 -0.41 2.01 -3.71
CA LEU A 109 -0.45 0.71 -3.04
C LEU A 109 -1.88 0.26 -2.79
N GLY A 110 -2.22 -0.94 -3.25
CA GLY A 110 -3.60 -1.40 -3.29
C GLY A 110 -4.40 -0.55 -4.27
N ALA A 111 -3.85 -0.38 -5.47
CA ALA A 111 -4.35 0.56 -6.46
C ALA A 111 -5.81 0.33 -6.86
N GLY A 112 -6.30 -0.88 -6.69
CA GLY A 112 -7.63 -1.26 -7.12
C GLY A 112 -7.83 -1.09 -8.64
N LEU A 113 -9.06 -1.16 -9.10
CA LEU A 113 -9.34 -0.91 -10.51
C LEU A 113 -9.04 0.54 -10.88
N PRO A 114 -8.52 0.76 -12.12
CA PRO A 114 -8.20 2.08 -12.63
C PRO A 114 -9.36 3.06 -12.45
N ALA A 115 -9.12 4.20 -11.83
CA ALA A 115 -10.07 5.29 -11.64
C ALA A 115 -9.71 6.49 -12.55
N SER A 116 -10.69 7.33 -12.88
CA SER A 116 -10.48 8.54 -13.66
C SER A 116 -10.86 9.79 -12.85
N PRO A 117 -9.95 10.78 -12.71
CA PRO A 117 -8.55 10.75 -13.15
C PRO A 117 -7.72 9.74 -12.33
N ALA A 118 -6.76 9.07 -12.97
CA ALA A 118 -5.82 8.19 -12.30
C ALA A 118 -4.69 8.99 -11.60
N VAL A 119 -3.94 8.36 -10.66
CA VAL A 119 -2.84 9.02 -9.93
C VAL A 119 -1.84 9.66 -10.89
N HIS A 120 -1.40 8.93 -11.95
CA HIS A 120 -0.47 9.49 -12.94
C HIS A 120 -1.07 10.67 -13.71
N GLN A 121 -2.39 10.66 -13.97
CA GLN A 121 -3.06 11.77 -14.66
C GLN A 121 -3.11 13.00 -13.76
N ALA A 122 -3.34 12.81 -12.45
CA ALA A 122 -3.33 13.93 -11.49
C ALA A 122 -1.92 14.51 -11.33
N ALA A 123 -0.91 13.66 -11.09
CA ALA A 123 0.46 14.09 -10.94
C ALA A 123 0.98 14.82 -12.19
N ARG A 124 0.70 14.30 -13.39
CA ARG A 124 1.18 14.85 -14.66
C ARG A 124 0.52 16.17 -15.10
N LYS A 125 -0.54 16.60 -14.45
CA LYS A 125 -1.08 17.95 -14.65
C LYS A 125 -0.10 19.03 -14.20
N VAL A 126 0.73 18.71 -13.18
CA VAL A 126 1.69 19.62 -12.57
C VAL A 126 3.13 19.23 -12.93
N MET A 127 3.42 17.94 -12.90
CA MET A 127 4.73 17.32 -13.17
C MET A 127 4.61 16.39 -14.39
N PRO A 128 4.75 16.88 -15.63
CA PRO A 128 4.50 16.08 -16.85
C PRO A 128 5.30 14.79 -16.95
N GLU A 129 6.52 14.76 -16.38
CA GLU A 129 7.41 13.61 -16.34
C GLU A 129 7.19 12.70 -15.12
N ALA A 130 6.15 12.92 -14.33
CA ALA A 130 5.86 12.11 -13.15
C ALA A 130 5.76 10.63 -13.51
N ARG A 131 6.42 9.80 -12.71
CA ARG A 131 6.50 8.35 -12.81
C ARG A 131 5.59 7.72 -11.77
N VAL A 132 4.85 6.69 -12.15
CA VAL A 132 3.86 6.07 -11.26
C VAL A 132 3.92 4.56 -11.37
N ALA A 133 4.04 3.89 -10.23
CA ALA A 133 3.86 2.45 -10.09
C ALA A 133 2.55 2.15 -9.38
N TYR A 134 1.71 1.34 -10.00
CA TYR A 134 0.50 0.78 -9.40
C TYR A 134 0.80 -0.60 -8.87
N VAL A 135 0.50 -0.84 -7.60
CA VAL A 135 0.78 -2.12 -6.92
C VAL A 135 -0.52 -2.72 -6.41
N ASP A 136 -0.76 -3.97 -6.75
CA ASP A 136 -1.92 -4.72 -6.27
C ASP A 136 -1.60 -6.22 -6.28
N THR A 137 -2.38 -7.02 -5.56
CA THR A 137 -2.28 -8.49 -5.56
C THR A 137 -3.27 -9.14 -6.51
N ALA A 138 -4.34 -8.42 -6.90
CA ALA A 138 -5.43 -8.97 -7.69
C ALA A 138 -5.08 -9.04 -9.18
N PRO A 139 -5.04 -10.22 -9.82
CA PRO A 139 -4.70 -10.37 -11.24
C PRO A 139 -5.61 -9.57 -12.19
N VAL A 140 -6.90 -9.45 -11.83
CA VAL A 140 -7.87 -8.65 -12.61
C VAL A 140 -7.52 -7.17 -12.58
N VAL A 141 -7.15 -6.63 -11.40
CA VAL A 141 -6.71 -5.25 -11.23
C VAL A 141 -5.47 -4.98 -12.07
N LEU A 142 -4.48 -5.87 -11.99
CA LEU A 142 -3.22 -5.75 -12.74
C LEU A 142 -3.44 -5.83 -14.25
N SER A 143 -4.35 -6.68 -14.71
CA SER A 143 -4.69 -6.75 -16.15
C SER A 143 -5.28 -5.43 -16.64
N HIS A 144 -6.19 -4.84 -15.88
CA HIS A 144 -6.76 -3.51 -16.20
C HIS A 144 -5.71 -2.40 -16.06
N ALA A 145 -4.87 -2.43 -15.03
CA ALA A 145 -3.81 -1.44 -14.85
C ALA A 145 -2.81 -1.47 -16.01
N ARG A 146 -2.40 -2.65 -16.45
CA ARG A 146 -1.52 -2.82 -17.62
C ARG A 146 -2.18 -2.32 -18.90
N ALA A 147 -3.45 -2.64 -19.11
CA ALA A 147 -4.17 -2.27 -20.33
C ALA A 147 -4.51 -0.77 -20.41
N LEU A 148 -4.86 -0.14 -19.28
CA LEU A 148 -5.44 1.20 -19.26
C LEU A 148 -4.50 2.28 -18.69
N LEU A 149 -3.59 1.92 -17.80
CA LEU A 149 -2.71 2.87 -17.10
C LEU A 149 -1.26 2.77 -17.57
N ALA A 150 -0.69 1.56 -17.66
CA ALA A 150 0.70 1.31 -18.03
C ALA A 150 0.94 1.36 -19.57
N THR A 151 0.21 2.21 -20.26
CA THR A 151 0.30 2.40 -21.72
C THR A 151 1.26 3.52 -22.11
N ARG A 152 1.87 4.20 -21.14
CA ARG A 152 2.73 5.36 -21.34
C ARG A 152 4.06 5.17 -20.61
N ASP A 153 5.12 5.76 -21.13
CA ASP A 153 6.43 5.77 -20.49
C ASP A 153 6.34 6.32 -19.05
N GLY A 154 7.07 5.68 -18.14
CA GLY A 154 7.10 6.06 -16.73
C GLY A 154 5.86 5.64 -15.91
N VAL A 155 4.97 4.80 -16.47
CA VAL A 155 3.86 4.19 -15.71
C VAL A 155 3.98 2.68 -15.79
N THR A 156 3.85 2.00 -14.65
CA THR A 156 3.93 0.53 -14.56
C THR A 156 2.88 -0.03 -13.61
N ALA A 157 2.66 -1.34 -13.69
CA ALA A 157 1.86 -2.11 -12.74
C ALA A 157 2.65 -3.35 -12.29
N ALA A 158 2.74 -3.53 -10.97
CA ALA A 158 3.48 -4.60 -10.32
C ALA A 158 2.56 -5.44 -9.43
N GLU A 159 2.71 -6.77 -9.54
CA GLU A 159 2.03 -7.73 -8.66
C GLU A 159 2.85 -7.92 -7.39
N ALA A 160 2.40 -7.33 -6.29
CA ALA A 160 3.07 -7.47 -5.01
C ALA A 160 2.09 -7.22 -3.85
N ASP A 161 2.40 -7.80 -2.71
CA ASP A 161 1.67 -7.57 -1.46
C ASP A 161 2.24 -6.32 -0.78
N LEU A 162 1.40 -5.33 -0.57
CA LEU A 162 1.78 -4.08 0.09
C LEU A 162 2.27 -4.29 1.54
N ARG A 163 1.98 -5.45 2.14
CA ARG A 163 2.46 -5.84 3.48
C ARG A 163 3.93 -6.25 3.52
N ASP A 164 4.57 -6.38 2.36
CA ASP A 164 6.01 -6.59 2.23
C ASP A 164 6.66 -5.40 1.50
N PRO A 165 6.98 -4.30 2.22
CA PRO A 165 7.58 -3.11 1.63
C PRO A 165 8.88 -3.38 0.89
N ALA A 166 9.71 -4.31 1.38
CA ALA A 166 10.99 -4.65 0.74
C ALA A 166 10.77 -5.36 -0.61
N ALA A 167 9.84 -6.31 -0.67
CA ALA A 167 9.48 -6.99 -1.92
C ALA A 167 8.86 -6.01 -2.93
N VAL A 168 7.99 -5.09 -2.48
CA VAL A 168 7.40 -4.05 -3.34
C VAL A 168 8.47 -3.14 -3.92
N LEU A 169 9.32 -2.54 -3.08
CA LEU A 169 10.36 -1.61 -3.53
C LEU A 169 11.48 -2.30 -4.32
N GLY A 170 11.69 -3.59 -4.11
CA GLY A 170 12.60 -4.43 -4.89
C GLY A 170 12.02 -4.99 -6.19
N HIS A 171 10.71 -4.84 -6.44
CA HIS A 171 10.05 -5.46 -7.58
C HIS A 171 10.60 -4.95 -8.93
N PRO A 172 10.99 -5.83 -9.89
CA PRO A 172 11.66 -5.41 -11.13
C PRO A 172 10.88 -4.37 -11.94
N HIS A 173 9.56 -4.53 -12.07
CA HIS A 173 8.72 -3.57 -12.81
C HIS A 173 8.67 -2.21 -12.10
N LEU A 174 8.64 -2.19 -10.77
CA LEU A 174 8.67 -0.96 -10.01
C LEU A 174 10.03 -0.27 -10.15
N ARG A 175 11.13 -1.02 -9.99
CA ARG A 175 12.50 -0.52 -10.14
C ARG A 175 12.82 0.03 -11.53
N ALA A 176 12.09 -0.39 -12.55
CA ALA A 176 12.23 0.14 -13.92
C ALA A 176 11.76 1.60 -14.03
N VAL A 177 10.88 2.07 -13.15
CA VAL A 177 10.30 3.42 -13.21
C VAL A 177 10.52 4.25 -11.94
N ILE A 178 10.70 3.61 -10.79
CA ILE A 178 10.87 4.26 -9.48
C ILE A 178 12.30 4.02 -8.98
N ASP A 179 12.94 5.07 -8.52
CA ASP A 179 14.21 5.06 -7.80
C ASP A 179 13.98 5.40 -6.31
N PRO A 180 13.97 4.42 -5.40
CA PRO A 180 13.72 4.67 -3.97
C PRO A 180 14.83 5.50 -3.28
N ALA A 181 15.98 5.68 -3.91
CA ALA A 181 17.03 6.57 -3.39
C ALA A 181 16.69 8.07 -3.56
N ARG A 182 15.61 8.37 -4.28
CA ARG A 182 15.07 9.72 -4.46
C ARG A 182 13.71 9.83 -3.77
N PRO A 183 13.25 11.05 -3.43
CA PRO A 183 11.93 11.23 -2.83
C PRO A 183 10.81 10.60 -3.65
N VAL A 184 9.94 9.85 -2.95
CA VAL A 184 8.79 9.13 -3.50
C VAL A 184 7.54 9.48 -2.70
N CYS A 185 6.41 9.60 -3.34
CA CYS A 185 5.12 9.68 -2.67
C CYS A 185 4.44 8.31 -2.66
N ILE A 186 4.21 7.76 -1.47
CA ILE A 186 3.42 6.54 -1.27
C ILE A 186 1.96 6.94 -1.07
N VAL A 187 1.06 6.28 -1.79
CA VAL A 187 -0.39 6.44 -1.66
C VAL A 187 -0.99 5.16 -1.10
N LEU A 188 -1.63 5.24 0.05
CA LEU A 188 -2.39 4.18 0.73
C LEU A 188 -3.86 4.64 0.83
N GLY A 189 -4.53 4.63 -0.31
CA GLY A 189 -5.89 5.15 -0.44
C GLY A 189 -6.94 4.11 -0.10
N ALA A 190 -7.58 4.20 1.07
CA ALA A 190 -8.65 3.30 1.51
C ALA A 190 -8.23 1.81 1.53
N VAL A 191 -7.03 1.50 2.02
CA VAL A 191 -6.50 0.13 2.10
C VAL A 191 -6.19 -0.31 3.52
N LEU A 192 -5.82 0.61 4.43
CA LEU A 192 -5.35 0.25 5.77
C LEU A 192 -6.47 -0.28 6.67
N HIS A 193 -7.72 0.04 6.39
CA HIS A 193 -8.86 -0.53 7.11
C HIS A 193 -9.11 -2.02 6.80
N PHE A 194 -8.36 -2.62 5.87
CA PHE A 194 -8.36 -4.08 5.67
C PHE A 194 -7.30 -4.81 6.49
N MET A 195 -6.65 -4.11 7.42
CA MET A 195 -5.65 -4.64 8.35
C MET A 195 -6.01 -4.21 9.77
N ASP A 196 -5.63 -5.01 10.75
CA ASP A 196 -5.64 -4.53 12.14
C ASP A 196 -4.63 -3.39 12.33
N ALA A 197 -4.77 -2.67 13.44
CA ALA A 197 -3.97 -1.47 13.71
C ALA A 197 -2.45 -1.76 13.75
N ASP A 198 -2.05 -2.87 14.35
CA ASP A 198 -0.64 -3.23 14.48
C ASP A 198 -0.03 -3.56 13.10
N ALA A 199 -0.76 -4.30 12.27
CA ALA A 199 -0.34 -4.61 10.92
C ALA A 199 -0.27 -3.35 10.05
N ALA A 200 -1.25 -2.44 10.15
CA ALA A 200 -1.25 -1.18 9.41
C ALA A 200 -0.05 -0.29 9.81
N CYS A 201 0.22 -0.15 11.12
CA CYS A 201 1.39 0.56 11.62
C CYS A 201 2.71 -0.08 11.14
N ALA A 202 2.82 -1.41 11.18
CA ALA A 202 4.02 -2.10 10.72
C ALA A 202 4.28 -1.89 9.22
N VAL A 203 3.24 -1.92 8.40
CA VAL A 203 3.33 -1.67 6.95
C VAL A 203 3.82 -0.25 6.68
N THR A 204 3.20 0.76 7.28
CA THR A 204 3.58 2.16 7.06
C THR A 204 4.99 2.44 7.55
N ALA A 205 5.36 1.96 8.76
CA ALA A 205 6.72 2.06 9.29
C ALA A 205 7.75 1.39 8.38
N GLY A 206 7.40 0.23 7.79
CA GLY A 206 8.24 -0.47 6.84
C GLY A 206 8.56 0.36 5.60
N TYR A 207 7.56 1.03 5.00
CA TYR A 207 7.80 1.96 3.88
C TYR A 207 8.64 3.16 4.33
N VAL A 208 8.28 3.80 5.44
CA VAL A 208 9.00 4.98 5.96
C VAL A 208 10.49 4.67 6.15
N SER A 209 10.82 3.48 6.66
CA SER A 209 12.22 3.07 6.90
C SER A 209 13.06 2.85 5.63
N LEU A 210 12.41 2.67 4.47
CA LEU A 210 13.06 2.32 3.20
C LEU A 210 13.08 3.48 2.20
N LEU A 211 12.38 4.58 2.49
CA LEU A 211 12.27 5.71 1.57
C LEU A 211 13.30 6.79 1.87
N ALA A 212 13.69 7.51 0.81
CA ALA A 212 14.57 8.66 0.94
C ALA A 212 13.90 9.80 1.73
N PRO A 213 14.66 10.60 2.50
CA PRO A 213 14.19 11.84 3.09
C PRO A 213 13.51 12.75 2.07
N GLY A 214 12.53 13.52 2.51
CA GLY A 214 11.70 14.34 1.62
C GLY A 214 10.60 13.58 0.89
N SER A 215 10.46 12.27 1.10
CA SER A 215 9.33 11.47 0.62
C SER A 215 8.03 11.85 1.31
N TYR A 216 6.91 11.45 0.72
CA TYR A 216 5.58 11.72 1.25
C TYR A 216 4.77 10.45 1.44
N LEU A 217 3.91 10.47 2.44
CA LEU A 217 2.94 9.41 2.75
C LEU A 217 1.54 10.00 2.71
N ILE A 218 0.71 9.54 1.79
CA ILE A 218 -0.71 9.88 1.67
C ILE A 218 -1.50 8.70 2.19
N ILE A 219 -2.31 8.91 3.23
CA ILE A 219 -3.18 7.88 3.80
C ILE A 219 -4.61 8.38 3.81
N SER A 220 -5.54 7.49 3.46
CA SER A 220 -6.95 7.63 3.75
C SER A 220 -7.52 6.32 4.28
N CYS A 221 -8.46 6.42 5.23
CA CYS A 221 -9.05 5.29 5.91
C CYS A 221 -10.53 5.56 6.17
N ALA A 222 -11.41 4.62 5.81
CA ALA A 222 -12.81 4.72 6.19
C ALA A 222 -12.97 4.42 7.68
N SER A 223 -13.78 5.21 8.35
CA SER A 223 -14.09 5.12 9.78
C SER A 223 -15.57 5.41 10.00
N PHE A 224 -16.17 4.73 10.96
CA PHE A 224 -17.58 4.89 11.31
C PHE A 224 -17.72 5.11 12.80
N ASP A 225 -18.53 6.10 13.19
CA ASP A 225 -18.78 6.43 14.59
C ASP A 225 -19.69 5.41 15.26
N ASP A 226 -20.64 4.84 14.51
CA ASP A 226 -21.52 3.78 15.00
C ASP A 226 -20.84 2.39 14.83
N PRO A 227 -20.49 1.70 15.95
CA PRO A 227 -19.87 0.38 15.90
C PRO A 227 -20.77 -0.70 15.28
N GLU A 228 -22.09 -0.59 15.42
CA GLU A 228 -23.01 -1.58 14.84
C GLU A 228 -23.10 -1.40 13.31
N LEU A 229 -23.11 -0.17 12.81
CA LEU A 229 -22.99 0.10 11.38
C LEU A 229 -21.66 -0.43 10.81
N ALA A 230 -20.55 -0.14 11.48
CA ALA A 230 -19.24 -0.65 11.08
C ALA A 230 -19.21 -2.19 11.01
N LYS A 231 -19.81 -2.87 11.99
CA LYS A 231 -19.91 -4.31 12.05
C LYS A 231 -20.80 -4.89 10.95
N GLN A 232 -21.92 -4.26 10.65
CA GLN A 232 -22.82 -4.67 9.56
C GLN A 232 -22.11 -4.55 8.21
N LEU A 233 -21.45 -3.42 7.94
CA LEU A 233 -20.67 -3.23 6.73
C LEU A 233 -19.52 -4.24 6.60
N SER A 234 -18.83 -4.50 7.70
CA SER A 234 -17.74 -5.51 7.72
C SER A 234 -18.26 -6.93 7.47
N ALA A 235 -19.42 -7.29 7.96
CA ALA A 235 -20.03 -8.60 7.76
C ALA A 235 -20.50 -8.82 6.30
N GLU A 236 -20.95 -7.77 5.66
CA GLU A 236 -21.46 -7.83 4.28
C GLU A 236 -20.33 -7.68 3.24
N TYR A 237 -19.24 -6.99 3.59
CA TYR A 237 -18.07 -6.85 2.72
C TYR A 237 -17.24 -8.14 2.71
N THR A 238 -17.43 -8.95 1.68
CA THR A 238 -16.87 -10.31 1.60
C THR A 238 -15.41 -10.41 1.13
N PRO A 239 -14.82 -9.44 0.39
CA PRO A 239 -13.47 -9.58 -0.14
C PRO A 239 -12.36 -9.54 0.91
N ALA A 240 -12.55 -8.79 2.00
CA ALA A 240 -11.58 -8.66 3.07
C ALA A 240 -12.25 -8.34 4.41
N THR A 241 -11.58 -8.63 5.50
CA THR A 241 -12.03 -8.19 6.83
C THR A 241 -11.86 -6.68 6.94
N TRP A 242 -12.92 -5.99 7.31
CA TRP A 242 -12.89 -4.55 7.57
C TRP A 242 -12.66 -4.31 9.05
N HIS A 243 -11.67 -3.50 9.37
CA HIS A 243 -11.37 -3.02 10.72
C HIS A 243 -11.76 -1.55 10.81
N ASN A 244 -12.66 -1.22 11.73
CA ASN A 244 -13.05 0.17 11.96
C ASN A 244 -12.01 0.83 12.87
N HIS A 245 -11.27 1.81 12.37
CA HIS A 245 -10.23 2.53 13.09
C HIS A 245 -10.70 3.94 13.46
N PRO A 246 -10.72 4.30 14.75
CA PRO A 246 -10.98 5.67 15.17
C PRO A 246 -9.81 6.60 14.80
N ALA A 247 -10.06 7.91 14.87
CA ALA A 247 -9.12 8.92 14.34
C ALA A 247 -7.71 8.82 14.95
N GLU A 248 -7.60 8.59 16.26
CA GLU A 248 -6.32 8.44 16.94
C GLU A 248 -5.52 7.22 16.46
N VAL A 249 -6.20 6.14 16.07
CA VAL A 249 -5.56 4.98 15.47
C VAL A 249 -5.11 5.29 14.03
N VAL A 250 -5.94 5.96 13.23
CA VAL A 250 -5.55 6.37 11.87
C VAL A 250 -4.37 7.35 11.91
N GLU A 251 -4.31 8.26 12.88
CA GLU A 251 -3.18 9.16 13.08
C GLU A 251 -1.88 8.39 13.40
N SER A 252 -1.97 7.31 14.17
CA SER A 252 -0.81 6.48 14.50
C SER A 252 -0.17 5.81 13.28
N PHE A 253 -0.91 5.61 12.18
CA PHE A 253 -0.38 5.07 10.92
C PHE A 253 0.67 5.97 10.26
N PHE A 254 0.72 7.23 10.62
CA PHE A 254 1.77 8.15 10.17
C PHE A 254 3.08 8.05 10.98
N GLY A 255 3.12 7.21 12.04
CA GLY A 255 4.34 6.92 12.80
C GLY A 255 4.99 8.15 13.44
N GLY A 256 4.21 9.17 13.77
CA GLY A 256 4.71 10.41 14.35
C GLY A 256 5.37 11.37 13.36
N LEU A 257 5.25 11.13 12.06
CA LEU A 257 5.68 12.07 11.04
C LEU A 257 4.87 13.37 11.11
N GLU A 258 5.49 14.49 10.71
CA GLU A 258 4.80 15.78 10.63
C GLU A 258 3.74 15.74 9.52
N LEU A 259 2.49 15.96 9.94
CA LEU A 259 1.38 16.04 9.01
C LEU A 259 1.35 17.41 8.32
N ALA A 260 1.24 17.41 7.01
CA ALA A 260 0.99 18.63 6.24
C ALA A 260 -0.39 19.21 6.62
N GLY A 261 -0.46 20.55 6.78
CA GLY A 261 -1.74 21.18 7.11
C GLY A 261 -2.84 20.82 6.11
N PRO A 262 -4.04 20.53 6.58
CA PRO A 262 -4.62 20.81 7.89
C PRO A 262 -4.40 19.69 8.94
N GLY A 263 -3.57 18.69 8.71
CA GLY A 263 -3.41 17.53 9.57
C GLY A 263 -4.28 16.36 9.15
N LEU A 264 -4.59 15.43 10.09
CA LEU A 264 -5.60 14.40 9.87
C LEU A 264 -6.99 15.02 9.98
N THR A 265 -7.81 14.86 8.95
CA THR A 265 -9.16 15.41 8.89
C THR A 265 -10.03 14.56 7.94
N GLU A 266 -11.30 14.90 7.83
CA GLU A 266 -12.14 14.28 6.80
C GLU A 266 -11.64 14.61 5.40
N ALA A 267 -11.68 13.62 4.52
CA ALA A 267 -11.18 13.73 3.15
C ALA A 267 -11.78 14.91 2.38
N GLN A 268 -13.07 15.17 2.57
CA GLN A 268 -13.77 16.28 1.93
C GLN A 268 -13.24 17.66 2.33
N THR A 269 -12.81 17.82 3.59
CA THR A 269 -12.31 19.09 4.14
C THR A 269 -10.82 19.28 3.97
N TRP A 270 -10.10 18.24 3.56
CA TRP A 270 -8.67 18.31 3.35
C TRP A 270 -8.34 19.13 2.09
N ARG A 271 -7.93 20.40 2.27
CA ARG A 271 -7.58 21.38 1.21
C ARG A 271 -8.58 21.36 0.03
N PRO A 272 -9.84 21.68 0.23
CA PRO A 272 -10.83 21.66 -0.85
C PRO A 272 -10.47 22.72 -1.92
N TRP A 273 -10.57 22.33 -3.19
CA TRP A 273 -10.34 23.29 -4.29
C TRP A 273 -11.53 24.19 -4.57
N LEU A 274 -12.73 23.77 -4.16
CA LEU A 274 -13.97 24.49 -4.33
C LEU A 274 -14.61 24.75 -2.96
N ALA A 275 -15.26 25.89 -2.84
CA ALA A 275 -15.83 26.38 -1.59
C ALA A 275 -17.14 25.67 -1.17
N GLU A 276 -17.64 24.72 -1.95
CA GLU A 276 -18.85 24.00 -1.56
C GLU A 276 -18.47 22.78 -0.75
N PRO A 277 -18.78 22.77 0.56
CA PRO A 277 -18.60 21.57 1.36
C PRO A 277 -19.58 20.51 0.88
N VAL A 278 -19.05 19.32 0.61
CA VAL A 278 -19.88 18.10 0.46
C VAL A 278 -20.58 17.87 1.80
N PRO A 279 -21.84 17.39 1.83
CA PRO A 279 -22.55 17.14 3.08
C PRO A 279 -21.71 16.29 4.04
N CYS A 280 -21.58 16.72 5.28
CA CYS A 280 -20.92 15.96 6.32
C CYS A 280 -21.79 14.76 6.68
N HIS A 281 -21.25 13.55 6.59
CA HIS A 281 -21.94 12.33 6.97
C HIS A 281 -21.85 12.17 8.49
N ARG A 282 -22.98 11.91 9.14
CA ARG A 282 -23.05 11.85 10.60
C ARG A 282 -22.40 10.60 11.20
N ASP A 283 -22.40 9.48 10.47
CA ASP A 283 -22.06 8.17 11.00
C ASP A 283 -20.84 7.54 10.30
N GLY A 284 -20.36 8.13 9.20
CA GLY A 284 -19.24 7.61 8.43
C GLY A 284 -18.35 8.69 7.85
N HIS A 285 -17.05 8.47 7.90
CA HIS A 285 -16.01 9.39 7.49
C HIS A 285 -14.96 8.70 6.64
N VAL A 286 -14.28 9.45 5.80
CA VAL A 286 -12.96 9.07 5.28
C VAL A 286 -11.95 9.99 5.97
N LEU A 287 -11.25 9.46 6.96
CA LEU A 287 -10.15 10.14 7.62
C LEU A 287 -8.94 10.15 6.67
N ALA A 288 -8.34 11.32 6.48
CA ALA A 288 -7.33 11.52 5.45
C ALA A 288 -6.23 12.47 5.92
N GLY A 289 -5.01 12.18 5.55
CA GLY A 289 -3.85 13.01 5.87
C GLY A 289 -2.69 12.77 4.91
N VAL A 290 -1.74 13.69 4.96
CA VAL A 290 -0.48 13.63 4.23
C VAL A 290 0.65 13.96 5.18
N ALA A 291 1.69 13.12 5.22
CA ALA A 291 2.89 13.38 5.98
C ALA A 291 4.12 13.49 5.09
N ARG A 292 5.11 14.25 5.53
CA ARG A 292 6.42 14.36 4.90
C ARG A 292 7.46 13.65 5.77
N LEU A 293 8.30 12.84 5.13
CA LEU A 293 9.49 12.31 5.78
C LEU A 293 10.50 13.45 5.92
N GLY A 294 10.98 13.68 7.16
CA GLY A 294 11.97 14.74 7.45
C GLY A 294 13.23 14.62 6.62
N ASP A 295 13.95 15.71 6.52
CA ASP A 295 15.31 15.73 5.99
C ASP A 295 16.23 15.01 6.99
N ALA A 296 17.20 14.22 6.50
CA ALA A 296 18.13 13.44 7.34
C ALA A 296 19.09 14.35 8.12
#